data_7514965bcb9def963afe7feb3bf3ebcf
#
_entry.id   7514965bcb9def963afe7feb3bf3ebcf
#
_cell.length_a   1.000
_cell.length_b   1.000
_cell.length_c   1.000
_cell.angle_alpha   90.00
_cell.angle_beta   90.00
_cell.angle_gamma   90.00
#
_symmetry.space_group_name_H-M   'P 1'
#
loop_
_entity.id
_entity.type
_entity.pdbx_description
1 polymer ?
#
loop_
_entity_poly.entity_id
_entity_poly.type
_entity_poly.pdbx_seq_one_letter_code
_entity_poly.pdbx_strand_id
1 'polypeptide(L)' 'AGMNPNETEELMETIEVVRKRFGVTVLLIEHDMKLVSGICEYLYVLNFGRLLAEGTPKEVLSNPEVVKAYLGE' A
#
# COMPACT_ATOMS: atom_id res chain seq x y z
N ALA A 1 8.44 -8.98 -2.64
CA ALA A 1 9.73 -8.30 -2.64
C ALA A 1 10.53 -8.74 -3.85
N GLY A 2 11.23 -7.86 -4.49
CA GLY A 2 12.08 -8.22 -5.61
C GLY A 2 11.59 -7.77 -6.97
N MET A 3 10.43 -7.14 -7.03
CA MET A 3 10.02 -6.54 -8.29
C MET A 3 10.83 -5.26 -8.54
N ASN A 4 11.23 -5.06 -9.79
CA ASN A 4 11.85 -3.80 -10.15
C ASN A 4 10.76 -2.73 -10.38
N PRO A 5 11.12 -1.45 -10.53
CA PRO A 5 10.13 -0.38 -10.70
C PRO A 5 9.17 -0.58 -11.86
N ASN A 6 9.63 -1.15 -12.95
CA ASN A 6 8.77 -1.40 -14.11
C ASN A 6 7.72 -2.47 -13.82
N GLU A 7 8.13 -3.53 -13.14
CA GLU A 7 7.22 -4.60 -12.75
C GLU A 7 6.19 -4.10 -11.75
N THR A 8 6.59 -3.24 -10.84
CA THR A 8 5.69 -2.63 -9.86
C THR A 8 4.63 -1.80 -10.58
N GLU A 9 5.02 -0.99 -11.55
CA GLU A 9 4.08 -0.19 -12.32
C GLU A 9 3.11 -1.04 -13.11
N GLU A 10 3.59 -2.12 -13.73
CA GLU A 10 2.73 -3.04 -14.46
C GLU A 10 1.69 -3.68 -13.54
N LEU A 11 2.11 -4.07 -12.35
CA LEU A 11 1.20 -4.64 -11.36
C LEU A 11 0.14 -3.62 -10.94
N MET A 12 0.54 -2.39 -10.69
CA MET A 12 -0.39 -1.32 -10.33
C MET A 12 -1.43 -1.08 -11.42
N GLU A 13 -0.99 -1.03 -12.67
CA GLU A 13 -1.90 -0.84 -13.80
C GLU A 13 -2.86 -2.01 -13.93
N THR A 14 -2.36 -3.23 -13.76
CA THR A 14 -3.19 -4.43 -13.84
C THR A 14 -4.28 -4.41 -12.78
N ILE A 15 -3.92 -4.08 -11.55
CA ILE A 15 -4.87 -4.02 -10.44
C ILE A 15 -5.95 -2.97 -10.72
N GLU A 16 -5.55 -1.79 -11.22
CA GLU A 16 -6.51 -0.74 -11.55
C GLU A 16 -7.47 -1.16 -12.66
N VAL A 17 -6.97 -1.82 -13.69
CA VAL A 17 -7.81 -2.31 -14.80
C VAL A 17 -8.82 -3.32 -14.27
N VAL A 18 -8.38 -4.27 -13.47
CA VAL A 18 -9.27 -5.30 -12.91
C VAL A 18 -10.33 -4.67 -12.03
N ARG A 19 -9.93 -3.75 -11.18
CA ARG A 19 -10.85 -3.09 -10.25
C ARG A 19 -11.95 -2.32 -11.00
N LYS A 20 -11.56 -1.57 -12.00
CA LYS A 20 -12.50 -0.75 -12.77
C LYS A 20 -13.39 -1.61 -13.67
N ARG A 21 -12.81 -2.61 -14.31
CA ARG A 21 -13.54 -3.43 -15.26
C ARG A 21 -14.58 -4.31 -14.61
N PHE A 22 -14.26 -4.89 -13.46
CA PHE A 22 -15.14 -5.85 -12.78
C PHE A 22 -15.86 -5.26 -11.58
N GLY A 23 -15.57 -4.02 -11.21
CA GLY A 23 -16.24 -3.37 -10.09
C GLY A 23 -16.01 -4.08 -8.75
N VAL A 24 -14.83 -4.67 -8.57
CA VAL A 24 -14.51 -5.45 -7.38
C VAL A 24 -13.73 -4.62 -6.37
N THR A 25 -13.80 -5.04 -5.11
CA THR A 25 -12.93 -4.52 -4.07
C THR A 25 -11.69 -5.40 -4.03
N VAL A 26 -10.53 -4.77 -3.98
CA VAL A 26 -9.25 -5.48 -3.96
C VAL A 26 -8.59 -5.31 -2.60
N LEU A 27 -8.23 -6.42 -1.97
CA LEU A 27 -7.42 -6.43 -0.76
C LEU A 27 -5.99 -6.77 -1.15
N LEU A 28 -5.07 -5.86 -0.84
CA LEU A 28 -3.66 -6.03 -1.16
C LEU A 28 -2.85 -6.11 0.12
N ILE A 29 -2.02 -7.14 0.23
CA ILE A 29 -1.10 -7.29 1.37
C ILE A 29 0.30 -7.07 0.83
N GLU A 30 0.94 -5.99 1.27
CA GLU A 30 2.21 -5.58 0.71
C GLU A 30 3.00 -4.72 1.69
N HIS A 31 4.29 -4.63 1.48
CA HIS A 31 5.17 -3.78 2.29
C HIS A 31 5.89 -2.72 1.44
N ASP A 32 5.64 -2.69 0.15
CA ASP A 32 6.20 -1.68 -0.74
C ASP A 32 5.36 -0.41 -0.63
N MET A 33 5.90 0.60 0.02
CA MET A 33 5.18 1.85 0.28
C MET A 33 4.80 2.59 -1.00
N LYS A 34 5.64 2.50 -2.01
CA LYS A 34 5.34 3.15 -3.29
C LYS A 34 4.12 2.51 -3.95
N LEU A 35 4.06 1.18 -3.92
CA LEU A 35 2.95 0.43 -4.47
C LEU A 35 1.65 0.75 -3.74
N VAL A 36 1.66 0.63 -2.42
CA VAL A 36 0.43 0.83 -1.65
C VAL A 36 -0.03 2.29 -1.68
N SER A 37 0.88 3.25 -1.66
CA SER A 37 0.50 4.66 -1.73
C SER A 37 -0.04 5.04 -3.10
N GLY A 38 0.36 4.31 -4.14
CA GLY A 38 -0.06 4.60 -5.50
C GLY A 38 -1.43 4.07 -5.87
N ILE A 39 -1.87 2.98 -5.27
CA ILE A 39 -3.13 2.34 -5.68
C ILE A 39 -4.15 2.13 -4.58
N CYS A 40 -3.74 2.14 -3.33
CA CYS A 40 -4.67 1.90 -2.23
C CYS A 40 -5.41 3.18 -1.85
N GLU A 41 -6.69 3.05 -1.61
CA GLU A 41 -7.51 4.16 -1.13
C GLU A 41 -7.48 4.25 0.39
N TYR A 42 -7.26 3.11 1.04
CA TYR A 42 -7.24 3.04 2.48
C TYR A 42 -6.21 2.00 2.93
N LEU A 43 -5.47 2.31 3.97
CA LEU A 43 -4.43 1.44 4.50
C LEU A 43 -4.70 1.04 5.94
N TYR A 44 -4.40 -0.22 6.25
CA TYR A 44 -4.32 -0.72 7.62
C TYR A 44 -2.87 -1.14 7.81
N VAL A 45 -2.17 -0.51 8.72
CA VAL A 45 -0.75 -0.79 8.95
C VAL A 45 -0.59 -1.66 10.20
N LEU A 46 0.01 -2.81 10.01
CA LEU A 46 0.25 -3.75 11.10
C LEU A 46 1.72 -3.80 11.46
N ASN A 47 2.00 -3.95 12.73
CA ASN A 47 3.35 -4.12 13.23
C ASN A 47 3.30 -5.14 14.36
N PHE A 48 4.00 -6.26 14.19
CA PHE A 48 3.97 -7.38 15.12
C PHE A 48 2.54 -7.85 15.44
N GLY A 49 1.70 -7.92 14.41
CA GLY A 49 0.33 -8.38 14.55
C GLY A 49 -0.64 -7.39 15.19
N ARG A 50 -0.19 -6.17 15.44
CA ARG A 50 -1.01 -5.12 16.06
C ARG A 50 -1.27 -4.00 15.07
N LEU A 51 -2.47 -3.45 15.11
CA LEU A 51 -2.82 -2.32 14.26
C LEU A 51 -2.08 -1.07 14.75
N LEU A 52 -1.19 -0.56 13.93
CA LEU A 52 -0.37 0.59 14.24
C LEU A 52 -1.07 1.89 13.81
N ALA A 53 -1.67 1.86 12.63
CA ALA A 53 -2.35 3.04 12.07
C ALA A 53 -3.31 2.59 10.97
N GLU A 54 -4.28 3.44 10.67
CA GLU A 54 -5.16 3.24 9.54
C GLU A 54 -5.63 4.58 8.99
N GLY A 55 -5.96 4.61 7.71
CA GLY A 55 -6.42 5.83 7.06
C GLY A 55 -6.06 5.85 5.60
N THR A 56 -6.17 7.03 4.98
CA THR A 56 -5.72 7.22 3.61
C THR A 56 -4.20 7.12 3.56
N PRO A 57 -3.62 6.83 2.37
CA PRO A 57 -2.17 6.78 2.26
C PRO A 57 -1.47 8.03 2.77
N LYS A 58 -2.03 9.20 2.48
CA LYS A 58 -1.45 10.46 2.92
C LYS A 58 -1.40 10.55 4.44
N GLU A 59 -2.50 10.19 5.10
CA GLU A 59 -2.57 10.22 6.56
C GLU A 59 -1.61 9.22 7.20
N VAL A 60 -1.63 7.99 6.69
CA VAL A 60 -0.84 6.90 7.24
C VAL A 60 0.66 7.14 7.05
N LEU A 61 1.06 7.57 5.86
CA LEU A 61 2.48 7.79 5.57
C LEU A 61 3.04 9.05 6.23
N SER A 62 2.18 9.89 6.77
CA SER A 62 2.59 11.04 7.57
C SER A 62 2.67 10.71 9.06
N ASN A 63 2.21 9.53 9.46
CA ASN A 63 2.23 9.13 10.86
C ASN A 63 3.67 8.80 11.30
N PRO A 64 4.20 9.46 12.33
CA PRO A 64 5.59 9.23 12.77
C PRO A 64 5.88 7.78 13.13
N GLU A 65 4.92 7.07 13.69
CA GLU A 65 5.11 5.66 14.05
C GLU A 65 5.25 4.77 12.83
N VAL A 66 4.50 5.08 11.76
CA VAL A 66 4.60 4.36 10.50
C VAL A 66 5.93 4.64 9.82
N VAL A 67 6.33 5.90 9.79
CA VAL A 67 7.61 6.32 9.22
C VAL A 67 8.75 5.58 9.93
N LYS A 68 8.70 5.53 11.24
CA LYS A 68 9.73 4.86 12.04
C LYS A 68 9.77 3.36 11.78
N ALA A 69 8.61 2.72 11.67
CA ALA A 69 8.53 1.27 11.51
C ALA A 69 8.87 0.79 10.09
N TYR A 70 8.50 1.55 9.08
CA TYR A 70 8.59 1.08 7.69
C TYR A 70 9.50 1.89 6.79
N LEU A 71 9.71 3.16 7.09
CA LEU A 71 10.55 4.02 6.26
C LEU A 71 11.95 4.22 6.83
N GLY A 72 12.22 3.63 7.98
CA GLY A 72 13.57 3.59 8.54
C GLY A 72 14.05 4.87 9.20
N GLU A 73 13.12 5.73 9.60
CA GLU A 73 13.52 6.99 10.23
C GLU A 73 13.08 7.10 11.69
#